data_a42912a617ac856ca49a274c2b6426f4
#
_entry.id   a42912a617ac856ca49a274c2b6426f4
#
_cell.length_a   1.000
_cell.length_b   1.000
_cell.length_c   1.000
_cell.angle_alpha   90.00
_cell.angle_beta   90.00
_cell.angle_gamma   90.00
#
_symmetry.space_group_name_H-M   'P 1'
#
loop_
_entity.id
_entity.type
_entity.pdbx_description
1 polymer ?
#
loop_
_entity_poly.entity_id
_entity_poly.type
_entity_poly.pdbx_seq_one_letter_code
_entity_poly.pdbx_strand_id
1 'polypeptide(L)'
;MKKLLLILLCLPMIGFGQVTSPSVVSSSGDSYSNGNIMMDFTLGQIVIETYTNSNTILTQGFHQGDLKVTTSVVNLDIKTKIYPNPTTNFIIIELEKNVNAELLVYDINGKIVIKDKLNEEQKKQLDFSFLNQGNYLLHINIADKQSVYQINKSK
;
A
#
# COMPACT_ATOMS: atom_id res chain seq x y z
N MET A 1 40.81 38.37 20.58
CA MET A 1 39.40 38.74 20.68
C MET A 1 38.62 38.49 19.38
N LYS A 2 39.14 38.86 18.20
CA LYS A 2 38.44 38.62 16.93
C LYS A 2 38.14 37.13 16.61
N LYS A 3 39.06 36.21 17.00
CA LYS A 3 38.85 34.75 16.76
C LYS A 3 37.79 34.15 17.69
N LEU A 4 37.60 34.70 18.89
CA LEU A 4 36.59 34.26 19.84
C LEU A 4 35.18 34.66 19.36
N LEU A 5 35.07 35.84 18.75
CA LEU A 5 33.84 36.33 18.15
C LEU A 5 33.37 35.44 16.97
N LEU A 6 34.32 34.92 16.19
CA LEU A 6 34.04 34.04 15.04
C LEU A 6 33.54 32.66 15.48
N ILE A 7 34.06 32.14 16.60
CA ILE A 7 33.59 30.89 17.21
C ILE A 7 32.18 31.07 17.77
N LEU A 8 31.85 32.20 18.35
CA LEU A 8 30.50 32.50 18.84
C LEU A 8 29.47 32.60 17.71
N LEU A 9 29.90 33.08 16.53
CA LEU A 9 29.02 33.15 15.34
C LEU A 9 28.78 31.79 14.71
N CYS A 10 29.65 30.80 14.94
CA CYS A 10 29.52 29.43 14.44
C CYS A 10 28.76 28.49 15.42
N LEU A 11 28.29 29.00 16.57
CA LEU A 11 27.40 28.21 17.43
C LEU A 11 26.14 27.84 16.59
N PRO A 12 25.87 26.55 16.37
CA PRO A 12 24.69 26.16 15.65
C PRO A 12 23.47 26.68 16.42
N MET A 13 22.67 27.50 15.77
CA MET A 13 21.35 27.84 16.28
C MET A 13 20.56 26.53 16.37
N ILE A 14 20.55 25.95 17.57
CA ILE A 14 19.69 24.82 17.89
C ILE A 14 18.25 25.37 17.83
N GLY A 15 17.67 25.39 16.66
CA GLY A 15 16.26 25.69 16.50
C GLY A 15 15.47 24.60 17.20
N PHE A 16 14.88 24.90 18.33
CA PHE A 16 13.83 24.07 18.88
C PHE A 16 12.67 24.13 17.89
N GLY A 17 12.49 23.03 17.14
CA GLY A 17 11.33 22.89 16.27
C GLY A 17 10.07 23.06 17.13
N GLN A 18 9.29 24.09 16.86
CA GLN A 18 8.00 24.27 17.52
C GLN A 18 7.07 23.18 17.00
N VAL A 19 6.72 22.23 17.87
CA VAL A 19 5.62 21.32 17.62
C VAL A 19 4.33 22.12 17.89
N THR A 20 3.78 22.71 16.84
CA THR A 20 2.46 23.34 16.95
C THR A 20 1.40 22.25 16.80
N SER A 21 0.70 21.94 17.88
CA SER A 21 -0.52 21.13 17.77
C SER A 21 -1.55 21.92 16.98
N PRO A 22 -2.16 21.31 15.97
CA PRO A 22 -3.23 21.98 15.25
C PRO A 22 -4.35 22.33 16.22
N SER A 23 -4.86 23.55 16.14
CA SER A 23 -5.97 24.05 16.97
C SER A 23 -7.01 24.74 16.08
N VAL A 24 -8.26 24.62 16.44
CA VAL A 24 -9.36 25.27 15.73
C VAL A 24 -10.16 26.12 16.70
N VAL A 25 -10.55 27.31 16.25
CA VAL A 25 -11.53 28.13 16.92
C VAL A 25 -12.87 27.95 16.20
N SER A 26 -13.81 27.31 16.84
CA SER A 26 -15.11 27.00 16.26
C SER A 26 -16.22 27.57 17.17
N SER A 27 -17.41 27.84 16.61
CA SER A 27 -18.56 28.30 17.37
C SER A 27 -19.17 27.21 18.25
N SER A 28 -19.01 25.95 17.89
CA SER A 28 -19.41 24.76 18.65
C SER A 28 -18.58 23.53 18.16
N GLY A 29 -18.44 22.54 19.03
CA GLY A 29 -17.79 21.28 18.71
C GLY A 29 -17.77 20.40 19.95
N ASP A 30 -17.74 19.09 19.74
CA ASP A 30 -17.62 18.13 20.83
C ASP A 30 -17.00 16.82 20.33
N SER A 31 -16.56 15.99 21.27
CA SER A 31 -15.93 14.70 21.03
C SER A 31 -16.63 13.62 21.85
N TYR A 32 -17.16 12.62 21.18
CA TYR A 32 -17.83 11.48 21.79
C TYR A 32 -17.06 10.18 21.52
N SER A 33 -16.80 9.44 22.57
CA SER A 33 -16.15 8.14 22.47
C SER A 33 -16.92 7.08 23.27
N ASN A 34 -17.24 5.96 22.63
CA ASN A 34 -17.88 4.81 23.26
C ASN A 34 -17.15 3.52 22.87
N GLY A 35 -15.92 3.36 23.36
CA GLY A 35 -15.10 2.17 23.18
C GLY A 35 -14.82 1.71 21.75
N ASN A 36 -15.84 1.60 20.92
CA ASN A 36 -15.75 1.13 19.53
C ASN A 36 -15.97 2.22 18.49
N ILE A 37 -16.53 3.35 18.89
CA ILE A 37 -16.86 4.46 17.96
C ILE A 37 -16.37 5.76 18.59
N MET A 38 -15.62 6.53 17.81
CA MET A 38 -15.22 7.89 18.13
C MET A 38 -15.86 8.83 17.09
N MET A 39 -16.49 9.87 17.57
CA MET A 39 -17.13 10.89 16.72
C MET A 39 -16.74 12.27 17.21
N ASP A 40 -16.05 13.01 16.37
CA ASP A 40 -15.63 14.38 16.60
C ASP A 40 -16.30 15.30 15.58
N PHE A 41 -16.80 16.45 16.02
CA PHE A 41 -17.36 17.45 15.11
C PHE A 41 -17.03 18.87 15.54
N THR A 42 -16.93 19.77 14.57
CA THR A 42 -16.79 21.21 14.76
C THR A 42 -17.75 21.96 13.83
N LEU A 43 -18.39 23.00 14.35
CA LEU A 43 -19.29 23.89 13.61
C LEU A 43 -18.64 25.27 13.46
N GLY A 44 -18.85 25.92 12.31
CA GLY A 44 -18.38 27.28 12.05
C GLY A 44 -16.97 27.38 11.53
N GLN A 45 -16.44 26.32 10.91
CA GLN A 45 -15.18 26.41 10.17
C GLN A 45 -15.36 27.22 8.89
N ILE A 46 -14.37 28.09 8.59
CA ILE A 46 -14.45 29.04 7.46
C ILE A 46 -14.31 28.33 6.13
N VAL A 47 -13.52 27.25 6.06
CA VAL A 47 -13.25 26.50 4.84
C VAL A 47 -13.16 25.01 5.15
N ILE A 48 -13.92 24.20 4.41
CA ILE A 48 -14.01 22.73 4.57
C ILE A 48 -13.87 21.98 3.24
N GLU A 49 -13.50 22.68 2.17
CA GLU A 49 -13.43 22.09 0.83
C GLU A 49 -12.16 21.25 0.64
N THR A 50 -12.27 20.24 -0.21
CA THR A 50 -11.13 19.41 -0.65
C THR A 50 -10.89 19.64 -2.12
N TYR A 51 -9.69 20.08 -2.46
CA TYR A 51 -9.24 20.26 -3.85
C TYR A 51 -8.38 19.08 -4.25
N THR A 52 -8.72 18.46 -5.38
CA THR A 52 -7.95 17.36 -5.94
C THR A 52 -7.46 17.69 -7.33
N ASN A 53 -6.18 17.43 -7.56
CA ASN A 53 -5.57 17.42 -8.88
C ASN A 53 -4.89 16.05 -9.07
N SER A 54 -4.48 15.73 -10.28
CA SER A 54 -3.93 14.40 -10.65
C SER A 54 -2.85 13.85 -9.70
N ASN A 55 -2.08 14.73 -9.04
CA ASN A 55 -0.96 14.34 -8.18
C ASN A 55 -1.02 14.92 -6.76
N THR A 56 -2.03 15.75 -6.43
CA THR A 56 -2.07 16.43 -5.14
C THR A 56 -3.51 16.52 -4.64
N ILE A 57 -3.70 16.17 -3.39
CA ILE A 57 -4.96 16.37 -2.67
C ILE A 57 -4.68 17.40 -1.58
N LEU A 58 -5.42 18.51 -1.60
CA LEU A 58 -5.40 19.52 -0.56
C LEU A 58 -6.74 19.49 0.19
N THR A 59 -6.72 18.97 1.40
CA THR A 59 -7.88 18.94 2.27
C THR A 59 -7.84 20.13 3.22
N GLN A 60 -8.98 20.77 3.42
CA GLN A 60 -9.16 21.85 4.38
C GLN A 60 -10.17 21.39 5.43
N GLY A 61 -10.07 21.92 6.62
CA GLY A 61 -10.86 21.52 7.77
C GLY A 61 -10.01 20.93 8.89
N PHE A 62 -10.49 21.04 10.11
CA PHE A 62 -9.75 20.58 11.30
C PHE A 62 -9.85 19.06 11.50
N HIS A 63 -11.05 18.51 11.38
CA HIS A 63 -11.26 17.07 11.49
C HIS A 63 -11.00 16.39 10.15
N GLN A 64 -9.76 16.01 9.93
CA GLN A 64 -9.36 15.16 8.80
C GLN A 64 -9.17 13.76 9.31
N GLY A 65 -9.93 12.81 8.76
CA GLY A 65 -9.75 11.42 9.10
C GLY A 65 -8.32 10.98 8.72
N ASP A 66 -7.59 10.44 9.68
CA ASP A 66 -6.36 9.70 9.40
C ASP A 66 -6.72 8.49 8.54
N LEU A 67 -6.79 8.71 7.24
CA LEU A 67 -6.84 7.61 6.28
C LEU A 67 -5.48 6.90 6.32
N LYS A 68 -5.27 6.08 7.34
CA LYS A 68 -4.26 5.03 7.27
C LYS A 68 -4.73 4.06 6.21
N VAL A 69 -4.33 4.29 4.98
CA VAL A 69 -4.35 3.23 3.97
C VAL A 69 -3.33 2.21 4.44
N THR A 70 -3.75 1.35 5.32
CA THR A 70 -3.00 0.12 5.62
C THR A 70 -3.15 -0.77 4.40
N THR A 71 -2.31 -0.57 3.41
CA THR A 71 -2.00 -1.62 2.45
C THR A 71 -1.21 -2.69 3.21
N SER A 72 -1.87 -3.38 4.13
CA SER A 72 -1.32 -4.60 4.66
C SER A 72 -1.50 -5.66 3.58
N VAL A 73 -0.54 -5.75 2.69
CA VAL A 73 -0.29 -7.01 1.99
C VAL A 73 0.12 -7.97 3.11
N VAL A 74 -0.84 -8.69 3.65
CA VAL A 74 -0.55 -9.77 4.60
C VAL A 74 0.14 -10.84 3.77
N ASN A 75 1.48 -10.85 3.83
CA ASN A 75 2.28 -11.83 3.12
C ASN A 75 1.85 -13.24 3.55
N LEU A 76 1.74 -14.12 2.57
CA LEU A 76 1.55 -15.54 2.83
C LEU A 76 2.80 -16.07 3.57
N ASP A 77 2.59 -16.68 4.74
CA ASP A 77 3.64 -17.41 5.47
C ASP A 77 3.95 -18.76 4.81
N ILE A 78 3.44 -19.02 3.61
CA ILE A 78 3.62 -20.26 2.88
C ILE A 78 4.75 -20.07 1.86
N LYS A 79 5.79 -20.87 1.98
CA LYS A 79 6.87 -20.87 1.00
C LYS A 79 6.34 -21.28 -0.37
N THR A 80 6.53 -20.41 -1.32
CA THR A 80 6.07 -20.59 -2.70
C THR A 80 7.26 -20.60 -3.62
N LYS A 81 7.32 -21.57 -4.54
CA LYS A 81 8.29 -21.65 -5.63
C LYS A 81 7.57 -21.50 -6.95
N ILE A 82 8.10 -20.68 -7.83
CA ILE A 82 7.55 -20.43 -9.17
C ILE A 82 8.68 -20.60 -10.17
N TYR A 83 8.48 -21.55 -11.08
CA TYR A 83 9.51 -21.86 -12.09
C TYR A 83 8.90 -22.43 -13.38
N PRO A 84 9.58 -22.25 -14.52
CA PRO A 84 10.73 -21.37 -14.74
C PRO A 84 10.33 -19.89 -14.72
N ASN A 85 11.21 -19.03 -14.30
CA ASN A 85 11.11 -17.58 -14.45
C ASN A 85 12.49 -17.02 -14.80
N PRO A 86 12.73 -16.54 -16.02
CA PRO A 86 11.78 -16.33 -17.13
C PRO A 86 11.15 -17.61 -17.69
N THR A 87 9.97 -17.44 -18.30
CA THR A 87 9.21 -18.53 -18.93
C THR A 87 8.95 -18.28 -20.42
N THR A 88 8.81 -19.37 -21.19
CA THR A 88 8.38 -19.32 -22.59
C THR A 88 6.94 -19.76 -22.75
N ASN A 89 6.53 -20.88 -22.18
CA ASN A 89 5.20 -21.45 -22.45
C ASN A 89 4.35 -21.67 -21.20
N PHE A 90 4.94 -22.02 -20.08
CA PHE A 90 4.21 -22.32 -18.86
C PHE A 90 5.03 -21.99 -17.63
N ILE A 91 4.37 -21.78 -16.50
CA ILE A 91 4.96 -21.72 -15.18
C ILE A 91 4.38 -22.81 -14.30
N ILE A 92 5.15 -23.25 -13.34
CA ILE A 92 4.73 -24.15 -12.29
C ILE A 92 4.79 -23.39 -10.98
N ILE A 93 3.68 -23.40 -10.28
CA ILE A 93 3.54 -22.88 -8.92
C ILE A 93 3.57 -24.06 -7.98
N GLU A 94 4.45 -24.05 -7.01
CA GLU A 94 4.61 -25.10 -6.01
C GLU A 94 4.55 -24.46 -4.61
N LEU A 95 3.64 -24.91 -3.79
CA LEU A 95 3.39 -24.45 -2.42
C LEU A 95 3.88 -25.51 -1.44
N GLU A 96 4.27 -25.08 -0.25
CA GLU A 96 4.76 -25.99 0.81
C GLU A 96 3.64 -26.93 1.32
N LYS A 97 2.38 -26.56 1.18
CA LYS A 97 1.21 -27.29 1.68
C LYS A 97 0.10 -27.32 0.64
N ASN A 98 -0.77 -28.31 0.75
CA ASN A 98 -2.04 -28.34 0.02
C ASN A 98 -2.94 -27.23 0.52
N VAL A 99 -3.40 -26.37 -0.39
CA VAL A 99 -4.25 -25.23 -0.06
C VAL A 99 -5.30 -24.99 -1.15
N ASN A 100 -6.37 -24.32 -0.76
CA ASN A 100 -7.29 -23.70 -1.69
C ASN A 100 -6.82 -22.27 -1.96
N ALA A 101 -6.43 -21.98 -3.20
CA ALA A 101 -5.95 -20.66 -3.59
C ALA A 101 -6.59 -20.20 -4.90
N GLU A 102 -6.85 -18.92 -5.01
CA GLU A 102 -7.17 -18.27 -6.26
C GLU A 102 -5.90 -17.71 -6.91
N LEU A 103 -5.69 -18.00 -8.18
CA LEU A 103 -4.54 -17.56 -8.97
C LEU A 103 -5.01 -16.56 -10.02
N LEU A 104 -4.50 -15.34 -9.94
CA LEU A 104 -4.81 -14.26 -10.87
C LEU A 104 -3.52 -13.75 -11.50
N VAL A 105 -3.45 -13.73 -12.81
CA VAL A 105 -2.33 -13.13 -13.53
C VAL A 105 -2.79 -11.85 -14.19
N TYR A 106 -2.05 -10.77 -13.91
CA TYR A 106 -2.30 -9.44 -14.45
C TYR A 106 -1.21 -9.05 -15.44
N ASP A 107 -1.60 -8.34 -16.48
CA ASP A 107 -0.66 -7.63 -17.33
C ASP A 107 -0.20 -6.31 -16.67
N ILE A 108 0.70 -5.59 -17.34
CA ILE A 108 1.23 -4.30 -16.86
C ILE A 108 0.17 -3.20 -16.75
N ASN A 109 -0.99 -3.36 -17.40
CA ASN A 109 -2.11 -2.42 -17.36
C ASN A 109 -3.12 -2.77 -16.24
N GLY A 110 -2.85 -3.84 -15.47
CA GLY A 110 -3.74 -4.32 -14.41
C GLY A 110 -4.94 -5.15 -14.93
N LYS A 111 -4.93 -5.57 -16.19
CA LYS A 111 -5.95 -6.45 -16.76
C LYS A 111 -5.65 -7.90 -16.38
N ILE A 112 -6.66 -8.63 -15.91
CA ILE A 112 -6.57 -10.06 -15.66
C ILE A 112 -6.47 -10.80 -17.00
N VAL A 113 -5.40 -11.56 -17.20
CA VAL A 113 -5.13 -12.36 -18.40
C VAL A 113 -5.28 -13.86 -18.16
N ILE A 114 -5.06 -14.32 -16.91
CA ILE A 114 -5.30 -15.70 -16.50
C ILE A 114 -6.02 -15.66 -15.15
N LYS A 115 -7.04 -16.51 -15.00
CA LYS A 115 -7.72 -16.78 -13.73
C LYS A 115 -7.85 -18.29 -13.57
N ASP A 116 -7.31 -18.83 -12.48
CA ASP A 116 -7.33 -20.26 -12.16
C ASP A 116 -7.42 -20.45 -10.65
N LYS A 117 -7.57 -21.70 -10.20
CA LYS A 117 -7.66 -22.05 -8.78
C LYS A 117 -6.83 -23.30 -8.48
N LEU A 118 -6.29 -23.33 -7.27
CA LEU A 118 -5.80 -24.56 -6.62
C LEU A 118 -6.91 -25.08 -5.70
N ASN A 119 -7.22 -26.36 -5.80
CA ASN A 119 -8.22 -27.02 -4.98
C ASN A 119 -7.55 -28.14 -4.18
N GLU A 120 -7.06 -27.81 -2.97
CA GLU A 120 -6.32 -28.72 -2.12
C GLU A 120 -5.09 -29.35 -2.79
N GLU A 121 -4.46 -28.59 -3.68
CA GLU A 121 -3.28 -29.01 -4.43
C GLU A 121 -2.05 -28.27 -3.94
N GLN A 122 -0.89 -28.89 -4.08
CA GLN A 122 0.43 -28.29 -3.81
C GLN A 122 1.04 -27.67 -5.05
N LYS A 123 0.66 -28.14 -6.23
CA LYS A 123 1.34 -27.81 -7.48
C LYS A 123 0.34 -27.55 -8.58
N LYS A 124 0.55 -26.47 -9.30
CA LYS A 124 -0.29 -26.08 -10.45
C LYS A 124 0.57 -25.57 -11.59
N GLN A 125 0.22 -25.97 -12.80
CA GLN A 125 0.82 -25.43 -14.02
C GLN A 125 -0.14 -24.44 -14.65
N LEU A 126 0.37 -23.24 -14.98
CA LEU A 126 -0.36 -22.24 -15.75
C LEU A 126 0.25 -22.10 -17.14
N ASP A 127 -0.61 -22.07 -18.14
CA ASP A 127 -0.23 -21.88 -19.55
C ASP A 127 -0.04 -20.39 -19.87
N PHE A 128 1.13 -20.03 -20.32
CA PHE A 128 1.53 -18.69 -20.75
C PHE A 128 1.78 -18.62 -22.26
N SER A 129 1.56 -19.71 -23.00
CA SER A 129 1.89 -19.79 -24.43
C SER A 129 1.17 -18.75 -25.28
N PHE A 130 -0.07 -18.40 -24.91
CA PHE A 130 -0.90 -17.44 -25.63
C PHE A 130 -0.65 -15.97 -25.24
N LEU A 131 0.21 -15.72 -24.25
CA LEU A 131 0.55 -14.38 -23.79
C LEU A 131 1.71 -13.80 -24.59
N ASN A 132 1.67 -12.49 -24.78
CA ASN A 132 2.76 -11.76 -25.39
C ASN A 132 3.99 -11.71 -24.47
N GLN A 133 5.17 -11.49 -25.06
CA GLN A 133 6.39 -11.23 -24.31
C GLN A 133 6.21 -9.99 -23.41
N GLY A 134 6.63 -10.09 -22.14
CA GLY A 134 6.52 -9.00 -21.20
C GLY A 134 6.53 -9.45 -19.74
N ASN A 135 6.29 -8.49 -18.85
CA ASN A 135 6.18 -8.73 -17.42
C ASN A 135 4.73 -8.87 -17.01
N TYR A 136 4.46 -9.85 -16.17
CA TYR A 136 3.16 -10.16 -15.61
C TYR A 136 3.25 -10.24 -14.08
N LEU A 137 2.15 -9.97 -13.40
CA LEU A 137 2.04 -10.10 -11.96
C LEU A 137 1.11 -11.26 -11.62
N LEU A 138 1.64 -12.27 -10.97
CA LEU A 138 0.88 -13.39 -10.43
C LEU A 138 0.48 -13.09 -8.99
N HIS A 139 -0.80 -13.00 -8.73
CA HIS A 139 -1.39 -12.89 -7.40
C HIS A 139 -1.88 -14.27 -6.95
N ILE A 140 -1.46 -14.68 -5.77
CA ILE A 140 -1.90 -15.91 -5.10
C ILE A 140 -2.68 -15.50 -3.87
N ASN A 141 -3.99 -15.74 -3.88
CA ASN A 141 -4.90 -15.39 -2.80
C ASN A 141 -5.30 -16.65 -2.04
N ILE A 142 -5.02 -16.69 -0.74
CA ILE A 142 -5.39 -17.79 0.16
C ILE A 142 -6.12 -17.18 1.36
N ALA A 143 -7.43 -17.42 1.46
CA ALA A 143 -8.30 -16.77 2.45
C ALA A 143 -8.12 -15.24 2.41
N ASP A 144 -7.68 -14.63 3.52
CA ASP A 144 -7.48 -13.19 3.65
C ASP A 144 -6.02 -12.74 3.36
N LYS A 145 -5.17 -13.67 2.90
CA LYS A 145 -3.75 -13.41 2.63
C LYS A 145 -3.47 -13.43 1.13
N GLN A 146 -2.59 -12.54 0.71
CA GLN A 146 -2.18 -12.42 -0.69
C GLN A 146 -0.66 -12.39 -0.81
N SER A 147 -0.13 -13.01 -1.86
CA SER A 147 1.26 -12.81 -2.31
C SER A 147 1.29 -12.47 -3.77
N VAL A 148 2.25 -11.63 -4.15
CA VAL A 148 2.43 -11.16 -5.53
C VAL A 148 3.83 -11.52 -6.01
N TYR A 149 3.91 -12.12 -7.20
CA TYR A 149 5.15 -12.53 -7.84
C TYR A 149 5.23 -11.96 -9.25
N GLN A 150 6.39 -11.45 -9.59
CA GLN A 150 6.66 -10.99 -10.95
C GLN A 150 7.11 -12.16 -11.82
N ILE A 151 6.47 -12.33 -12.97
CA ILE A 151 6.78 -13.35 -13.97
C ILE A 151 7.25 -12.65 -15.24
N ASN A 152 8.39 -13.07 -15.75
CA ASN A 152 8.92 -12.57 -17.01
C ASN A 152 8.64 -13.59 -18.11
N LYS A 153 7.82 -13.21 -19.10
CA LYS A 153 7.53 -14.00 -20.30
C LYS A 153 8.56 -13.64 -21.38
N SER A 154 9.38 -14.57 -21.71
CA SER A 154 10.34 -14.49 -22.83
C SER A 154 9.75 -15.06 -24.12
N LYS A 155 10.52 -14.97 -25.18
CA LYS A 155 10.14 -15.51 -26.48
C LYS A 155 10.07 -17.03 -26.46
#